data_3da63a26ad14ceeb1e0ee1fe238edaaf
#
_entry.id   3da63a26ad14ceeb1e0ee1fe238edaaf
#
_cell.length_a   1.000
_cell.length_b   1.000
_cell.length_c   1.000
_cell.angle_alpha   90.00
_cell.angle_beta   90.00
_cell.angle_gamma   90.00
#
_symmetry.space_group_name_H-M   'P 1'
#
loop_
_entity.id
_entity.type
_entity.pdbx_description
1 polymer ?
#
loop_
_entity_poly.entity_id
_entity_poly.type
_entity_poly.pdbx_seq_one_letter_code
_entity_poly.pdbx_strand_id
1 'polypeptide(L)'
;LIKTNRVGINNVMDDDIFFKYVKDKDIDYFINVNGEWNVGGPISDCGLTGRKIVVDQYGGYCNVGGGAFSGKDMTKVDRSGAYMCRYLAKNIVDAGLADEAKVELSYIISEPQPCAIKVELKNGQTTPIANLDKQIEKYIKENIDLTPKGIIDRFFPCGINPIFYNTARNGHFGYNDNETYYPWEKTDFSNNLREYIEDIELSLMES
;
A
#
# COMPACT_ATOMS: atom_id res chain seq x y z
N LEU A 1 12.39 -6.26 -36.70
CA LEU A 1 11.29 -6.28 -35.73
C LEU A 1 11.72 -5.72 -34.38
N ILE A 2 12.80 -6.23 -33.76
CA ILE A 2 13.31 -5.75 -32.47
C ILE A 2 13.77 -4.28 -32.54
N LYS A 3 14.43 -3.84 -33.61
CA LYS A 3 14.86 -2.45 -33.79
C LYS A 3 13.68 -1.46 -33.90
N THR A 4 12.62 -1.85 -34.58
CA THR A 4 11.44 -0.99 -34.79
C THR A 4 10.63 -0.83 -33.52
N ASN A 5 10.57 -1.88 -32.72
CA ASN A 5 9.85 -1.86 -31.44
C ASN A 5 10.60 -1.12 -30.32
N ARG A 6 11.94 -1.05 -30.39
CA ARG A 6 12.75 -0.24 -29.49
C ARG A 6 12.47 1.25 -29.65
N VAL A 7 12.25 1.72 -30.87
CA VAL A 7 11.83 3.12 -31.15
C VAL A 7 10.42 3.39 -30.57
N GLY A 8 9.53 2.41 -30.61
CA GLY A 8 8.18 2.54 -30.02
C GLY A 8 8.20 2.59 -28.50
N ILE A 9 9.08 1.85 -27.84
CA ILE A 9 9.24 1.88 -26.38
C ILE A 9 9.79 3.24 -25.92
N ASN A 10 10.80 3.75 -26.58
CA ASN A 10 11.41 5.05 -26.28
C ASN A 10 10.43 6.21 -26.41
N ASN A 11 9.37 6.09 -27.22
CA ASN A 11 8.33 7.11 -27.36
C ASN A 11 7.23 7.04 -26.28
N VAL A 12 7.18 5.97 -25.49
CA VAL A 12 6.10 5.74 -24.50
C VAL A 12 6.62 5.89 -23.06
N MET A 13 7.91 5.72 -22.85
CA MET A 13 8.55 5.78 -21.55
C MET A 13 9.44 7.01 -21.46
N ASP A 14 9.38 7.71 -20.33
CA ASP A 14 10.31 8.76 -20.01
C ASP A 14 11.72 8.15 -19.91
N ASP A 15 12.55 8.43 -20.91
CA ASP A 15 13.89 7.86 -21.06
C ASP A 15 14.75 8.08 -19.82
N ASP A 16 14.65 9.24 -19.18
CA ASP A 16 15.47 9.62 -18.04
C ASP A 16 15.16 8.76 -16.79
N ILE A 17 13.89 8.38 -16.60
CA ILE A 17 13.49 7.53 -15.47
C ILE A 17 13.78 6.06 -15.76
N PHE A 18 13.43 5.58 -16.94
CA PHE A 18 13.58 4.17 -17.30
C PHE A 18 15.05 3.74 -17.31
N PHE A 19 15.90 4.45 -18.05
CA PHE A 19 17.33 4.09 -18.19
C PHE A 19 18.17 4.35 -16.93
N LYS A 20 17.66 5.13 -15.97
CA LYS A 20 18.28 5.26 -14.67
C LYS A 20 18.31 3.93 -13.88
N TYR A 21 17.29 3.10 -14.05
CA TYR A 21 17.12 1.87 -13.27
C TYR A 21 17.35 0.58 -14.07
N VAL A 22 17.29 0.65 -15.39
CA VAL A 22 17.38 -0.52 -16.26
C VAL A 22 18.56 -0.37 -17.23
N LYS A 23 19.51 -1.27 -17.15
CA LYS A 23 20.64 -1.34 -18.10
C LYS A 23 20.18 -2.06 -19.37
N ASP A 24 20.36 -1.40 -20.50
CA ASP A 24 19.87 -1.84 -21.80
C ASP A 24 20.27 -3.29 -22.20
N LYS A 25 21.44 -3.72 -21.75
CA LYS A 25 21.97 -5.06 -22.06
C LYS A 25 21.34 -6.21 -21.26
N ASP A 26 20.57 -5.87 -20.23
CA ASP A 26 19.99 -6.85 -19.31
C ASP A 26 18.46 -7.00 -19.52
N ILE A 27 17.93 -6.53 -20.68
CA ILE A 27 16.50 -6.55 -20.99
C ILE A 27 16.21 -7.53 -22.12
N ASP A 28 15.37 -8.51 -21.85
CA ASP A 28 14.75 -9.37 -22.85
C ASP A 28 13.41 -8.76 -23.31
N TYR A 29 13.25 -8.61 -24.61
CA TYR A 29 12.05 -8.04 -25.21
C TYR A 29 11.18 -9.14 -25.83
N PHE A 30 9.98 -9.33 -25.27
CA PHE A 30 8.96 -10.23 -25.80
C PHE A 30 7.79 -9.39 -26.33
N ILE A 31 7.75 -9.17 -27.63
CA ILE A 31 6.77 -8.29 -28.26
C ILE A 31 5.97 -9.06 -29.29
N ASN A 32 4.65 -9.10 -29.11
CA ASN A 32 3.73 -9.80 -30.01
C ASN A 32 4.17 -11.23 -30.33
N VAL A 33 4.56 -11.98 -29.31
CA VAL A 33 5.10 -13.36 -29.46
C VAL A 33 4.13 -14.27 -30.22
N ASN A 34 2.82 -14.02 -30.08
CA ASN A 34 1.75 -14.77 -30.79
C ASN A 34 1.35 -14.14 -32.13
N GLY A 35 2.10 -13.17 -32.66
CA GLY A 35 1.79 -12.47 -33.89
C GLY A 35 1.08 -11.13 -33.69
N GLU A 36 0.55 -10.57 -34.77
CA GLU A 36 -0.12 -9.27 -34.75
C GLU A 36 -1.45 -9.34 -34.00
N TRP A 37 -1.71 -8.30 -33.20
CA TRP A 37 -3.00 -8.10 -32.55
C TRP A 37 -3.85 -7.14 -33.37
N ASN A 38 -4.83 -7.68 -34.10
CA ASN A 38 -5.65 -6.95 -35.06
C ASN A 38 -7.06 -6.59 -34.54
N VAL A 39 -7.43 -7.12 -33.38
CA VAL A 39 -8.75 -6.87 -32.76
C VAL A 39 -8.58 -6.09 -31.49
N GLY A 40 -9.16 -4.90 -31.44
CA GLY A 40 -9.17 -4.03 -30.26
C GLY A 40 -10.56 -3.63 -29.81
N GLY A 41 -10.63 -2.82 -28.78
CA GLY A 41 -11.87 -2.29 -28.24
C GLY A 41 -12.72 -3.32 -27.49
N PRO A 42 -14.01 -3.01 -27.23
CA PRO A 42 -14.89 -3.81 -26.37
C PRO A 42 -15.14 -5.24 -26.89
N ILE A 43 -14.99 -5.48 -28.20
CA ILE A 43 -15.11 -6.83 -28.78
C ILE A 43 -14.00 -7.75 -28.30
N SER A 44 -12.80 -7.21 -28.10
CA SER A 44 -11.66 -7.97 -27.62
C SER A 44 -11.69 -8.12 -26.10
N ASP A 45 -11.83 -7.01 -25.40
CA ASP A 45 -11.89 -6.96 -23.93
C ASP A 45 -12.63 -5.70 -23.48
N CYS A 46 -13.76 -5.86 -22.83
CA CYS A 46 -14.53 -4.72 -22.29
C CYS A 46 -13.78 -3.99 -21.18
N GLY A 47 -12.89 -4.69 -20.45
CA GLY A 47 -12.31 -4.21 -19.22
C GLY A 47 -13.34 -4.03 -18.10
N LEU A 48 -12.92 -4.16 -16.86
CA LEU A 48 -13.75 -3.89 -15.70
C LEU A 48 -12.91 -3.21 -14.61
N THR A 49 -13.50 -2.21 -13.97
CA THR A 49 -12.86 -1.52 -12.85
C THR A 49 -12.59 -2.49 -11.69
N GLY A 50 -11.40 -2.43 -11.12
CA GLY A 50 -11.01 -3.22 -9.95
C GLY A 50 -10.66 -4.69 -10.24
N ARG A 51 -10.55 -5.13 -11.49
CA ARG A 51 -10.11 -6.50 -11.81
C ARG A 51 -8.60 -6.70 -11.82
N LYS A 52 -7.83 -5.64 -11.71
CA LYS A 52 -6.36 -5.66 -11.63
C LYS A 52 -5.91 -5.33 -10.20
N ILE A 53 -6.35 -6.12 -9.23
CA ILE A 53 -6.14 -5.85 -7.79
C ILE A 53 -4.66 -5.77 -7.40
N VAL A 54 -3.80 -6.53 -8.05
CA VAL A 54 -2.34 -6.47 -7.83
C VAL A 54 -1.77 -5.14 -8.35
N VAL A 55 -2.23 -4.68 -9.52
CA VAL A 55 -1.83 -3.38 -10.10
C VAL A 55 -2.36 -2.21 -9.29
N ASP A 56 -3.56 -2.34 -8.76
CA ASP A 56 -4.18 -1.31 -7.91
C ASP A 56 -3.47 -1.11 -6.55
N GLN A 57 -2.57 -2.03 -6.17
CA GLN A 57 -1.84 -2.01 -4.91
C GLN A 57 -0.33 -1.88 -5.14
N TYR A 58 0.44 -2.92 -4.85
CA TYR A 58 1.92 -2.87 -4.84
C TYR A 58 2.58 -3.79 -5.88
N GLY A 59 1.86 -4.19 -6.91
CA GLY A 59 2.36 -5.17 -7.86
C GLY A 59 2.68 -6.52 -7.19
N GLY A 60 3.76 -7.14 -7.59
CA GLY A 60 4.23 -8.40 -7.00
C GLY A 60 5.04 -8.23 -5.70
N TYR A 61 5.16 -7.01 -5.17
CA TYR A 61 6.05 -6.73 -4.05
C TYR A 61 5.46 -7.12 -2.69
N CYS A 62 4.16 -6.98 -2.52
CA CYS A 62 3.47 -7.26 -1.26
C CYS A 62 2.29 -8.22 -1.48
N ASN A 63 1.87 -8.88 -0.41
CA ASN A 63 0.66 -9.70 -0.41
C ASN A 63 -0.56 -8.85 -0.71
N VAL A 64 -1.51 -9.42 -1.44
CA VAL A 64 -2.74 -8.77 -1.86
C VAL A 64 -3.92 -9.52 -1.27
N GLY A 65 -4.86 -8.80 -0.68
CA GLY A 65 -6.17 -9.36 -0.33
C GLY A 65 -6.98 -9.73 -1.59
N GLY A 66 -8.04 -10.50 -1.44
CA GLY A 66 -8.86 -10.96 -2.56
C GLY A 66 -9.80 -9.93 -3.17
N GLY A 67 -9.96 -8.75 -2.54
CA GLY A 67 -11.00 -7.78 -2.85
C GLY A 67 -10.55 -6.59 -3.68
N ALA A 68 -11.34 -6.23 -4.69
CA ALA A 68 -11.21 -4.98 -5.41
C ALA A 68 -11.54 -3.77 -4.52
N PHE A 69 -10.92 -2.62 -4.77
CA PHE A 69 -11.17 -1.38 -4.04
C PHE A 69 -12.21 -0.51 -4.75
N SER A 70 -11.97 -0.18 -6.01
CA SER A 70 -12.85 0.67 -6.81
C SER A 70 -14.25 0.07 -6.94
N GLY A 71 -15.27 0.92 -6.82
CA GLY A 71 -16.67 0.50 -6.80
C GLY A 71 -17.23 0.15 -5.42
N LYS A 72 -16.39 0.12 -4.38
CA LYS A 72 -16.79 -0.12 -2.99
C LYS A 72 -16.70 1.18 -2.17
N ASP A 73 -17.60 1.35 -1.21
CA ASP A 73 -17.47 2.37 -0.17
C ASP A 73 -16.60 1.86 0.98
N MET A 74 -16.30 2.72 1.95
CA MET A 74 -15.42 2.40 3.08
C MET A 74 -16.02 1.43 4.10
N THR A 75 -17.28 1.08 4.01
CA THR A 75 -17.87 0.02 4.85
C THR A 75 -17.38 -1.38 4.43
N LYS A 76 -16.82 -1.50 3.24
CA LYS A 76 -16.23 -2.75 2.71
C LYS A 76 -14.78 -2.86 3.17
N VAL A 77 -14.51 -3.82 4.03
CA VAL A 77 -13.21 -4.01 4.68
C VAL A 77 -12.08 -4.31 3.70
N ASP A 78 -12.39 -4.91 2.53
CA ASP A 78 -11.40 -5.07 1.45
C ASP A 78 -10.73 -3.74 1.09
N ARG A 79 -11.49 -2.63 1.13
CA ARG A 79 -10.97 -1.30 0.85
C ARG A 79 -10.47 -0.62 2.12
N SER A 80 -11.31 -0.51 3.15
CA SER A 80 -10.96 0.20 4.38
C SER A 80 -9.78 -0.43 5.13
N GLY A 81 -9.74 -1.75 5.23
CA GLY A 81 -8.64 -2.48 5.85
C GLY A 81 -7.33 -2.30 5.11
N ALA A 82 -7.33 -2.38 3.77
CA ALA A 82 -6.13 -2.15 2.98
C ALA A 82 -5.60 -0.71 3.10
N TYR A 83 -6.48 0.29 3.16
CA TYR A 83 -6.08 1.68 3.38
C TYR A 83 -5.52 1.90 4.79
N MET A 84 -6.08 1.23 5.80
CA MET A 84 -5.53 1.23 7.15
C MET A 84 -4.16 0.55 7.20
N CYS A 85 -3.97 -0.58 6.54
CA CYS A 85 -2.65 -1.22 6.44
C CYS A 85 -1.61 -0.29 5.81
N ARG A 86 -1.98 0.46 4.75
CA ARG A 86 -1.11 1.47 4.14
C ARG A 86 -0.73 2.57 5.13
N TYR A 87 -1.71 3.10 5.84
CA TYR A 87 -1.51 4.13 6.86
C TYR A 87 -0.53 3.65 7.94
N LEU A 88 -0.76 2.47 8.51
CA LEU A 88 0.08 1.90 9.55
C LEU A 88 1.51 1.65 9.06
N ALA A 89 1.68 1.02 7.90
CA ALA A 89 2.99 0.72 7.33
C ALA A 89 3.80 2.01 7.10
N LYS A 90 3.13 3.06 6.58
CA LYS A 90 3.78 4.35 6.35
C LYS A 90 4.21 5.02 7.65
N ASN A 91 3.38 4.99 8.69
CA ASN A 91 3.72 5.55 10.00
C ASN A 91 4.87 4.79 10.69
N ILE A 92 4.96 3.47 10.52
CA ILE A 92 6.09 2.67 11.05
C ILE A 92 7.41 3.11 10.40
N VAL A 93 7.42 3.28 9.09
CA VAL A 93 8.62 3.73 8.35
C VAL A 93 8.96 5.18 8.70
N ASP A 94 7.97 6.06 8.78
CA ASP A 94 8.17 7.48 9.14
C ASP A 94 8.63 7.65 10.59
N ALA A 95 8.23 6.74 11.48
CA ALA A 95 8.77 6.66 12.85
C ALA A 95 10.25 6.26 12.88
N GLY A 96 10.83 5.83 11.77
CA GLY A 96 12.22 5.41 11.66
C GLY A 96 12.48 4.00 12.22
N LEU A 97 11.45 3.19 12.41
CA LEU A 97 11.58 1.86 13.03
C LEU A 97 12.02 0.78 12.04
N ALA A 98 11.86 1.02 10.74
CA ALA A 98 12.32 0.15 9.66
C ALA A 98 12.42 0.93 8.34
N ASP A 99 13.23 0.43 7.39
CA ASP A 99 13.26 0.97 6.02
C ASP A 99 12.01 0.57 5.24
N GLU A 100 11.47 -0.61 5.54
CA GLU A 100 10.26 -1.14 4.92
C GLU A 100 9.40 -1.81 5.99
N ALA A 101 8.10 -1.60 5.92
CA ALA A 101 7.12 -2.24 6.78
C ALA A 101 5.97 -2.84 5.97
N LYS A 102 5.56 -4.05 6.34
CA LYS A 102 4.39 -4.71 5.80
C LYS A 102 3.41 -4.97 6.95
N VAL A 103 2.17 -4.55 6.75
CA VAL A 103 1.09 -4.71 7.72
C VAL A 103 -0.04 -5.52 7.10
N GLU A 104 -0.52 -6.51 7.83
CA GLU A 104 -1.66 -7.33 7.46
C GLU A 104 -2.73 -7.26 8.55
N LEU A 105 -3.98 -7.03 8.15
CA LEU A 105 -5.15 -7.10 9.00
C LEU A 105 -6.09 -8.19 8.48
N SER A 106 -6.52 -9.08 9.36
CA SER A 106 -7.46 -10.15 9.02
C SER A 106 -8.79 -9.92 9.72
N TYR A 107 -9.90 -10.04 8.97
CA TYR A 107 -11.25 -9.83 9.50
C TYR A 107 -12.11 -11.07 9.28
N ILE A 108 -13.06 -11.25 10.17
CA ILE A 108 -14.09 -12.29 10.08
C ILE A 108 -15.45 -11.61 9.88
N ILE A 109 -16.28 -12.18 9.01
CA ILE A 109 -17.63 -11.64 8.77
C ILE A 109 -18.40 -11.59 10.09
N SER A 110 -19.07 -10.47 10.34
CA SER A 110 -19.83 -10.15 11.53
C SER A 110 -19.02 -9.84 12.80
N GLU A 111 -17.68 -9.90 12.73
CA GLU A 111 -16.82 -9.45 13.81
C GLU A 111 -16.24 -8.05 13.48
N PRO A 112 -16.47 -7.04 14.32
CA PRO A 112 -16.02 -5.68 14.02
C PRO A 112 -14.51 -5.51 14.16
N GLN A 113 -13.88 -6.22 15.11
CA GLN A 113 -12.43 -6.16 15.32
C GLN A 113 -11.69 -7.13 14.41
N PRO A 114 -10.47 -6.78 13.93
CA PRO A 114 -9.66 -7.74 13.23
C PRO A 114 -9.29 -8.92 14.16
N CYS A 115 -9.38 -10.13 13.64
CA CYS A 115 -8.98 -11.34 14.36
C CYS A 115 -7.45 -11.50 14.45
N ALA A 116 -6.71 -10.85 13.56
CA ALA A 116 -5.25 -10.84 13.59
C ALA A 116 -4.69 -9.53 13.03
N ILE A 117 -3.59 -9.11 13.61
CA ILE A 117 -2.69 -8.05 13.11
C ILE A 117 -1.32 -8.69 12.97
N LYS A 118 -0.66 -8.44 11.85
CA LYS A 118 0.71 -8.88 11.62
C LYS A 118 1.53 -7.72 11.07
N VAL A 119 2.68 -7.49 11.67
CA VAL A 119 3.70 -6.53 11.20
C VAL A 119 4.95 -7.30 10.83
N GLU A 120 5.51 -7.03 9.67
CA GLU A 120 6.81 -7.52 9.23
C GLU A 120 7.69 -6.30 8.94
N LEU A 121 8.86 -6.26 9.56
CA LEU A 121 9.84 -5.19 9.40
C LEU A 121 11.03 -5.70 8.59
N LYS A 122 11.52 -4.86 7.68
CA LYS A 122 12.72 -5.16 6.91
C LYS A 122 13.74 -4.04 7.09
N ASN A 123 14.98 -4.42 7.32
CA ASN A 123 16.06 -3.49 7.65
C ASN A 123 15.68 -2.57 8.83
N GLY A 124 15.03 -3.14 9.85
CA GLY A 124 14.67 -2.40 11.06
C GLY A 124 15.92 -1.89 11.78
N GLN A 125 15.72 -0.87 12.60
CA GLN A 125 16.80 -0.35 13.44
C GLN A 125 17.36 -1.46 14.30
N THR A 126 18.67 -1.41 14.57
CA THR A 126 19.30 -2.23 15.60
C THR A 126 18.83 -1.70 16.96
N THR A 127 17.82 -2.34 17.51
CA THR A 127 17.24 -2.00 18.82
C THR A 127 17.46 -3.15 19.80
N PRO A 128 17.65 -2.88 21.10
CA PRO A 128 17.68 -3.93 22.11
C PRO A 128 16.32 -4.61 22.33
N ILE A 129 15.26 -4.09 21.75
CA ILE A 129 13.90 -4.63 21.94
C ILE A 129 13.76 -5.95 21.18
N ALA A 130 13.60 -7.03 21.93
CA ALA A 130 13.23 -8.31 21.36
C ALA A 130 11.80 -8.27 20.79
N ASN A 131 11.63 -8.80 19.59
CA ASN A 131 10.32 -8.87 18.91
C ASN A 131 9.67 -7.48 18.75
N LEU A 132 10.39 -6.53 18.20
CA LEU A 132 9.90 -5.16 17.92
C LEU A 132 8.57 -5.15 17.15
N ASP A 133 8.42 -6.05 16.18
CA ASP A 133 7.19 -6.26 15.43
C ASP A 133 5.97 -6.52 16.35
N LYS A 134 6.15 -7.34 17.38
CA LYS A 134 5.09 -7.64 18.36
C LYS A 134 4.76 -6.47 19.29
N GLN A 135 5.74 -5.67 19.64
CA GLN A 135 5.49 -4.46 20.43
C GLN A 135 4.69 -3.44 19.60
N ILE A 136 5.02 -3.29 18.33
CA ILE A 136 4.28 -2.44 17.40
C ILE A 136 2.85 -2.95 17.21
N GLU A 137 2.66 -4.26 16.97
CA GLU A 137 1.33 -4.89 16.85
C GLU A 137 0.46 -4.61 18.10
N LYS A 138 1.05 -4.76 19.28
CA LYS A 138 0.38 -4.50 20.56
C LYS A 138 -0.03 -3.03 20.65
N TYR A 139 0.91 -2.12 20.41
CA TYR A 139 0.64 -0.68 20.48
C TYR A 139 -0.46 -0.22 19.51
N ILE A 140 -0.42 -0.71 18.27
CA ILE A 140 -1.45 -0.44 17.28
C ILE A 140 -2.81 -0.90 17.78
N LYS A 141 -2.90 -2.13 18.31
CA LYS A 141 -4.14 -2.72 18.81
C LYS A 141 -4.73 -1.94 20.00
N GLU A 142 -3.89 -1.36 20.84
CA GLU A 142 -4.31 -0.62 22.04
C GLU A 142 -4.68 0.85 21.71
N ASN A 143 -4.13 1.45 20.66
CA ASN A 143 -4.23 2.88 20.39
C ASN A 143 -4.99 3.25 19.13
N ILE A 144 -5.32 2.29 18.26
CA ILE A 144 -6.06 2.55 17.01
C ILE A 144 -7.32 1.70 16.96
N ASP A 145 -8.45 2.35 16.75
CA ASP A 145 -9.69 1.63 16.45
C ASP A 145 -9.65 1.08 15.03
N LEU A 146 -9.41 -0.21 14.94
CA LEU A 146 -9.31 -0.96 13.68
C LEU A 146 -10.65 -1.51 13.19
N THR A 147 -11.75 -1.19 13.85
CA THR A 147 -13.08 -1.53 13.32
C THR A 147 -13.32 -0.78 11.99
N PRO A 148 -14.14 -1.31 11.07
CA PRO A 148 -14.52 -0.57 9.88
C PRO A 148 -15.06 0.83 10.18
N LYS A 149 -15.82 0.97 11.27
CA LYS A 149 -16.33 2.27 11.75
C LYS A 149 -15.19 3.19 12.19
N GLY A 150 -14.26 2.70 13.01
CA GLY A 150 -13.09 3.47 13.48
C GLY A 150 -12.19 3.93 12.33
N ILE A 151 -12.00 3.07 11.32
CA ILE A 151 -11.27 3.42 10.11
C ILE A 151 -11.97 4.55 9.32
N ILE A 152 -13.30 4.46 9.18
CA ILE A 152 -14.09 5.50 8.51
C ILE A 152 -13.99 6.81 9.28
N ASP A 153 -14.15 6.80 10.58
CA ASP A 153 -14.10 8.00 11.42
C ASP A 153 -12.72 8.65 11.39
N ARG A 154 -11.66 7.87 11.33
CA ARG A 154 -10.28 8.38 11.21
C ARG A 154 -10.02 9.06 9.87
N PHE A 155 -10.42 8.44 8.78
CA PHE A 155 -10.10 8.95 7.45
C PHE A 155 -11.13 9.96 6.93
N PHE A 156 -12.38 9.86 7.36
CA PHE A 156 -13.48 10.66 6.85
C PHE A 156 -14.38 11.19 7.97
N PRO A 157 -13.85 11.96 8.93
CA PRO A 157 -14.61 12.42 10.10
C PRO A 157 -15.82 13.27 9.75
N CYS A 158 -15.87 13.85 8.56
CA CYS A 158 -16.97 14.70 8.09
C CYS A 158 -17.90 14.01 7.08
N GLY A 159 -17.78 12.70 6.89
CA GLY A 159 -18.65 11.93 5.98
C GLY A 159 -18.08 11.72 4.57
N ILE A 160 -18.90 11.81 3.54
CA ILE A 160 -18.58 11.40 2.17
C ILE A 160 -17.36 12.16 1.61
N ASN A 161 -16.38 11.42 1.11
CA ASN A 161 -15.23 11.99 0.46
C ASN A 161 -15.26 11.73 -1.06
N PRO A 162 -15.23 12.77 -1.91
CA PRO A 162 -15.23 12.65 -3.37
C PRO A 162 -13.93 12.08 -3.98
N ILE A 163 -12.95 11.74 -3.16
CA ILE A 163 -11.60 11.30 -3.57
C ILE A 163 -11.59 10.00 -4.36
N PHE A 164 -12.57 9.14 -4.15
CA PHE A 164 -12.58 7.81 -4.78
C PHE A 164 -12.57 7.84 -6.31
N TYR A 165 -13.03 8.92 -6.91
CA TYR A 165 -12.87 9.12 -8.35
C TYR A 165 -11.39 9.17 -8.77
N ASN A 166 -10.56 9.86 -8.00
CA ASN A 166 -9.13 10.00 -8.30
C ASN A 166 -8.37 8.68 -8.10
N THR A 167 -8.72 7.89 -7.08
CA THR A 167 -8.10 6.58 -6.84
C THR A 167 -8.40 5.57 -7.96
N ALA A 168 -9.56 5.66 -8.59
CA ALA A 168 -9.92 4.79 -9.71
C ALA A 168 -9.13 5.10 -10.99
N ARG A 169 -8.48 6.26 -11.04
CA ARG A 169 -7.80 6.77 -12.22
C ARG A 169 -6.30 6.50 -12.23
N ASN A 170 -5.62 6.73 -11.11
CA ASN A 170 -4.15 6.71 -11.03
C ASN A 170 -3.63 5.76 -9.94
N GLY A 171 -4.47 4.87 -9.41
CA GLY A 171 -4.13 3.98 -8.29
C GLY A 171 -4.51 4.57 -6.93
N HIS A 172 -4.23 3.83 -5.86
CA HIS A 172 -4.76 4.11 -4.53
C HIS A 172 -3.72 4.64 -3.55
N PHE A 173 -2.43 4.47 -3.82
CA PHE A 173 -1.33 4.72 -2.89
C PHE A 173 -0.22 5.57 -3.52
N GLY A 174 0.62 6.19 -2.67
CA GLY A 174 1.82 6.92 -3.10
C GLY A 174 1.61 8.41 -3.37
N TYR A 175 0.54 9.01 -2.88
CA TYR A 175 0.21 10.43 -3.09
C TYR A 175 0.68 11.30 -1.91
N ASN A 176 1.98 11.41 -1.74
CA ASN A 176 2.57 12.12 -0.60
C ASN A 176 2.23 13.63 -0.55
N ASP A 177 1.98 14.24 -1.70
CA ASP A 177 1.77 15.70 -1.78
C ASP A 177 0.31 16.13 -1.51
N ASN A 178 -0.58 15.20 -1.22
CA ASN A 178 -2.00 15.50 -1.09
C ASN A 178 -2.73 14.70 0.00
N GLU A 179 -2.21 14.78 1.22
CA GLU A 179 -2.74 14.08 2.41
C GLU A 179 -4.21 14.43 2.72
N THR A 180 -4.66 15.61 2.31
CA THR A 180 -6.06 16.00 2.48
C THR A 180 -6.99 15.10 1.67
N TYR A 181 -6.57 14.69 0.48
CA TYR A 181 -7.34 13.83 -0.40
C TYR A 181 -7.06 12.35 -0.21
N TYR A 182 -5.91 12.00 0.35
CA TYR A 182 -5.50 10.62 0.61
C TYR A 182 -5.13 10.44 2.09
N PRO A 183 -6.10 10.45 3.02
CA PRO A 183 -5.83 10.49 4.46
C PRO A 183 -5.04 9.27 4.97
N TRP A 184 -5.02 8.16 4.24
CA TRP A 184 -4.17 7.00 4.54
C TRP A 184 -2.69 7.22 4.19
N GLU A 185 -2.33 8.34 3.58
CA GLU A 185 -0.93 8.73 3.36
C GLU A 185 -0.37 9.64 4.47
N LYS A 186 -1.17 10.01 5.47
CA LYS A 186 -0.70 10.78 6.63
C LYS A 186 0.25 9.99 7.50
N THR A 187 1.17 10.71 8.15
CA THR A 187 2.13 10.16 9.12
C THR A 187 1.93 10.76 10.52
N ASP A 188 0.69 11.14 10.85
CA ASP A 188 0.31 11.80 12.10
C ASP A 188 0.37 10.89 13.34
N PHE A 189 0.61 9.60 13.17
CA PHE A 189 0.78 8.62 14.24
C PHE A 189 2.25 8.23 14.49
N SER A 190 3.18 8.62 13.62
CA SER A 190 4.57 8.19 13.66
C SER A 190 5.30 8.64 14.94
N ASN A 191 5.07 9.87 15.41
CA ASN A 191 5.69 10.37 16.63
C ASN A 191 5.25 9.59 17.87
N ASN A 192 3.95 9.32 17.99
CA ASN A 192 3.43 8.54 19.11
C ASN A 192 4.03 7.12 19.15
N LEU A 193 4.19 6.52 17.98
CA LEU A 193 4.80 5.20 17.87
C LEU A 193 6.30 5.22 18.22
N ARG A 194 7.01 6.26 17.79
CA ARG A 194 8.42 6.45 18.13
C ARG A 194 8.60 6.62 19.64
N GLU A 195 7.86 7.52 20.26
CA GLU A 195 7.91 7.77 21.71
C GLU A 195 7.65 6.49 22.50
N TYR A 196 6.64 5.70 22.12
CA TYR A 196 6.36 4.43 22.79
C TYR A 196 7.55 3.46 22.73
N ILE A 197 8.23 3.37 21.60
CA ILE A 197 9.39 2.48 21.44
C ILE A 197 10.58 2.99 22.21
N GLU A 198 10.85 4.30 22.22
CA GLU A 198 11.89 4.93 23.01
C GLU A 198 11.70 4.72 24.52
N ASP A 199 10.46 4.78 25.01
CA ASP A 199 10.12 4.49 26.42
C ASP A 199 10.44 3.03 26.81
N ILE A 200 10.18 2.08 25.92
CA ILE A 200 10.56 0.68 26.13
C ILE A 200 12.08 0.54 26.17
N GLU A 201 12.81 1.17 25.25
CA GLU A 201 14.28 1.11 25.24
C GLU A 201 14.88 1.68 26.52
N LEU A 202 14.39 2.81 27.00
CA LEU A 202 14.83 3.42 28.25
C LEU A 202 14.60 2.48 29.44
N SER A 203 13.43 1.89 29.52
CA SER A 203 13.10 0.94 30.61
C SER A 203 13.98 -0.33 30.62
N LEU A 204 14.44 -0.76 29.45
CA LEU A 204 15.38 -1.88 29.33
C LEU A 204 16.80 -1.52 29.71
N MET A 205 17.20 -0.23 29.59
CA MET A 205 18.52 0.24 29.99
C MET A 205 18.65 0.45 31.51
N GLU A 206 17.52 0.66 32.19
CA GLU A 206 17.46 0.86 33.65
C GLU A 206 17.32 -0.46 34.44
N SER A 207 17.05 -1.57 33.79
CA SER A 207 16.84 -2.90 34.39
C SER A 207 18.11 -3.75 34.36
#